data_900033416656146ad8b68f06462673be
#
_entry.id   900033416656146ad8b68f06462673be
#
_cell.length_a   1.000
_cell.length_b   1.000
_cell.length_c   1.000
_cell.angle_alpha   90.00
_cell.angle_beta   90.00
_cell.angle_gamma   90.00
#
_symmetry.space_group_name_H-M   'P 1'
#
loop_
_entity.id
_entity.type
_entity.pdbx_description
1 polymer ?
#
loop_
_entity_poly.entity_id
_entity_poly.type
_entity_poly.pdbx_seq_one_letter_code
_entity_poly.pdbx_strand_id
1 'polypeptide(L)'
;MTDDDAPHAFADLTPDSILDAVESIGFRIDASLLELNSYENRVYQIGIEDNTPIIAKFYRAERWSDAEINEEHAFSFDLFDEELSVVPPIQAAGQSLFHYEGLRFSLFKRQGGRAPPVDDLSCLETLGRHIAMIHNVGQRKTFACRPTFSVTTHGHDAVRAVLEGTLLPASAQEAYEAVTTQLLAQLDQYEGILKAQRLRIHGDCHMGNVLWRDDHPHFVDFDDARSGPAIQDLWMLLSGPDIDQVAQWEAIMRGYQVLRDLDPSEIGLIEPLRTLRLIHHAAWVSRRWREPAFQRAFAFIGSEKFWSEHILELREQLGELSAGTSQLADQLRSVNFRQRP
;
A
#
# COMPACT_ATOMS: atom_id res chain seq x y z
N MET A 1 -34.16 14.63 4.38
CA MET A 1 -33.07 13.91 5.02
C MET A 1 -31.83 14.43 4.33
N THR A 2 -31.07 15.25 5.00
CA THR A 2 -29.81 15.81 4.46
C THR A 2 -28.77 14.67 4.49
N ASP A 3 -27.96 14.62 3.47
CA ASP A 3 -26.89 13.61 3.21
C ASP A 3 -25.80 13.55 4.32
N ASP A 4 -26.05 14.21 5.44
CA ASP A 4 -25.15 14.39 6.59
C ASP A 4 -25.29 13.28 7.67
N ASP A 5 -26.26 12.36 7.50
CA ASP A 5 -26.62 11.32 8.48
C ASP A 5 -26.15 9.90 8.11
N ALA A 6 -25.26 9.76 7.13
CA ALA A 6 -24.69 8.44 6.84
C ALA A 6 -23.71 8.08 7.98
N PRO A 7 -23.88 6.91 8.64
CA PRO A 7 -23.00 6.50 9.74
C PRO A 7 -21.57 6.42 9.21
N HIS A 8 -20.62 6.98 9.96
CA HIS A 8 -19.20 6.84 9.67
C HIS A 8 -18.81 5.36 9.69
N ALA A 9 -17.87 4.97 8.81
CA ALA A 9 -17.47 3.56 8.63
C ALA A 9 -17.12 2.78 9.90
N PHE A 10 -16.87 3.47 11.01
CA PHE A 10 -16.52 2.92 12.32
C PHE A 10 -17.34 3.56 13.47
N ALA A 11 -18.59 3.97 13.20
CA ALA A 11 -19.44 4.62 14.20
C ALA A 11 -19.72 3.71 15.41
N ASP A 12 -19.84 2.41 15.19
CA ASP A 12 -20.14 1.40 16.22
C ASP A 12 -18.88 0.85 16.90
N LEU A 13 -17.69 1.29 16.49
CA LEU A 13 -16.43 0.81 17.06
C LEU A 13 -16.07 1.60 18.33
N THR A 14 -16.56 1.12 19.46
CA THR A 14 -16.29 1.67 20.79
C THR A 14 -15.17 0.90 21.49
N PRO A 15 -14.51 1.47 22.53
CA PRO A 15 -13.55 0.71 23.34
C PRO A 15 -14.10 -0.61 23.86
N ASP A 16 -15.34 -0.64 24.35
CA ASP A 16 -15.98 -1.84 24.88
C ASP A 16 -16.19 -2.88 23.76
N SER A 17 -16.75 -2.49 22.60
CA SER A 17 -16.97 -3.41 21.48
C SER A 17 -15.65 -3.98 20.91
N ILE A 18 -14.54 -3.22 20.97
CA ILE A 18 -13.20 -3.69 20.59
C ILE A 18 -12.73 -4.78 21.55
N LEU A 19 -12.84 -4.54 22.84
CA LEU A 19 -12.40 -5.47 23.88
C LEU A 19 -13.25 -6.75 23.86
N ASP A 20 -14.57 -6.62 23.83
CA ASP A 20 -15.53 -7.73 23.75
C ASP A 20 -15.28 -8.60 22.50
N ALA A 21 -14.99 -7.97 21.35
CA ALA A 21 -14.67 -8.69 20.12
C ALA A 21 -13.42 -9.58 20.30
N VAL A 22 -12.38 -9.08 20.96
CA VAL A 22 -11.15 -9.85 21.22
C VAL A 22 -11.38 -10.95 22.25
N GLU A 23 -12.13 -10.68 23.30
CA GLU A 23 -12.50 -11.68 24.30
C GLU A 23 -13.36 -12.82 23.72
N SER A 24 -14.21 -12.51 22.74
CA SER A 24 -15.05 -13.51 22.06
C SER A 24 -14.22 -14.60 21.35
N ILE A 25 -12.94 -14.33 21.02
CA ILE A 25 -12.00 -15.27 20.42
C ILE A 25 -11.25 -16.10 21.47
N GLY A 26 -11.44 -15.78 22.77
CA GLY A 26 -10.86 -16.53 23.89
C GLY A 26 -9.60 -15.90 24.49
N PHE A 27 -9.25 -14.69 24.12
CA PHE A 27 -8.16 -13.95 24.78
C PHE A 27 -8.63 -13.37 26.12
N ARG A 28 -7.74 -13.36 27.12
CA ARG A 28 -7.95 -12.64 28.38
C ARG A 28 -7.24 -11.30 28.27
N ILE A 29 -8.01 -10.22 28.26
CA ILE A 29 -7.48 -8.87 28.13
C ILE A 29 -7.22 -8.24 29.50
N ASP A 30 -6.22 -7.35 29.58
CA ASP A 30 -5.93 -6.54 30.78
C ASP A 30 -6.58 -5.15 30.73
N ALA A 31 -7.54 -4.95 29.79
CA ALA A 31 -8.25 -3.70 29.49
C ALA A 31 -7.35 -2.56 29.00
N SER A 32 -6.08 -2.76 28.72
CA SER A 32 -5.26 -1.75 28.08
C SER A 32 -5.50 -1.73 26.56
N LEU A 33 -5.86 -0.54 26.05
CA LEU A 33 -6.19 -0.29 24.66
C LEU A 33 -5.42 0.94 24.18
N LEU A 34 -4.63 0.79 23.11
CA LEU A 34 -3.89 1.87 22.48
C LEU A 34 -4.21 1.90 20.98
N GLU A 35 -4.83 2.98 20.52
CA GLU A 35 -5.05 3.20 19.09
C GLU A 35 -3.71 3.45 18.38
N LEU A 36 -3.48 2.75 17.29
CA LEU A 36 -2.30 2.92 16.44
C LEU A 36 -2.66 3.75 15.20
N ASN A 37 -1.66 4.42 14.62
CA ASN A 37 -1.84 5.21 13.41
C ASN A 37 -2.25 4.31 12.23
N SER A 38 -3.51 4.38 11.86
CA SER A 38 -4.05 3.75 10.67
C SER A 38 -5.27 4.56 10.20
N TYR A 39 -5.30 4.86 8.92
CA TYR A 39 -6.37 5.69 8.35
C TYR A 39 -7.43 4.85 7.62
N GLU A 40 -7.00 3.78 6.95
CA GLU A 40 -7.90 2.94 6.17
C GLU A 40 -8.74 2.03 7.05
N ASN A 41 -8.09 1.32 7.93
CA ASN A 41 -8.69 0.45 8.94
C ASN A 41 -8.60 1.11 10.32
N ARG A 42 -9.07 0.45 11.36
CA ARG A 42 -8.77 0.84 12.75
C ARG A 42 -7.89 -0.23 13.37
N VAL A 43 -6.76 0.19 13.87
CA VAL A 43 -5.74 -0.72 14.43
C VAL A 43 -5.48 -0.36 15.87
N TYR A 44 -5.55 -1.36 16.74
CA TYR A 44 -5.35 -1.20 18.17
C TYR A 44 -4.33 -2.20 18.69
N GLN A 45 -3.48 -1.73 19.59
CA GLN A 45 -2.72 -2.63 20.44
C GLN A 45 -3.56 -2.91 21.69
N ILE A 46 -3.75 -4.20 22.03
CA ILE A 46 -4.57 -4.66 23.13
C ILE A 46 -3.69 -5.46 24.07
N GLY A 47 -3.73 -5.11 25.34
CA GLY A 47 -3.02 -5.83 26.40
C GLY A 47 -3.67 -7.16 26.70
N ILE A 48 -2.85 -8.20 26.89
CA ILE A 48 -3.27 -9.55 27.21
C ILE A 48 -2.73 -9.90 28.60
N GLU A 49 -3.59 -10.43 29.49
CA GLU A 49 -3.18 -10.88 30.82
C GLU A 49 -2.00 -11.84 30.74
N ASP A 50 -0.96 -11.56 31.50
CA ASP A 50 0.27 -12.37 31.61
C ASP A 50 0.95 -12.73 30.28
N ASN A 51 0.72 -11.91 29.21
CA ASN A 51 1.26 -12.17 27.88
C ASN A 51 1.67 -10.89 27.15
N THR A 52 2.30 -11.07 25.99
CA THR A 52 2.63 -9.96 25.07
C THR A 52 1.34 -9.41 24.48
N PRO A 53 1.20 -8.06 24.38
CA PRO A 53 0.07 -7.44 23.70
C PRO A 53 -0.08 -7.94 22.26
N ILE A 54 -1.30 -7.94 21.76
CA ILE A 54 -1.65 -8.25 20.37
C ILE A 54 -2.10 -7.01 19.63
N ILE A 55 -2.11 -7.09 18.30
CA ILE A 55 -2.65 -6.06 17.42
C ILE A 55 -3.99 -6.56 16.88
N ALA A 56 -5.04 -5.76 17.04
CA ALA A 56 -6.35 -5.99 16.43
C ALA A 56 -6.56 -4.99 15.29
N LYS A 57 -6.83 -5.49 14.10
CA LYS A 57 -7.14 -4.72 12.90
C LYS A 57 -8.61 -4.90 12.55
N PHE A 58 -9.39 -3.82 12.67
CA PHE A 58 -10.80 -3.78 12.29
C PHE A 58 -10.91 -3.25 10.87
N TYR A 59 -11.52 -4.04 9.99
CA TYR A 59 -11.62 -3.73 8.57
C TYR A 59 -12.77 -2.78 8.26
N ARG A 60 -12.52 -1.85 7.36
CA ARG A 60 -13.56 -0.99 6.78
C ARG A 60 -14.58 -1.84 6.04
N ALA A 61 -15.86 -1.62 6.31
CA ALA A 61 -16.95 -2.48 5.84
C ALA A 61 -16.98 -2.69 4.33
N GLU A 62 -16.76 -1.63 3.54
CA GLU A 62 -17.00 -1.65 2.09
C GLU A 62 -15.72 -1.73 1.23
N ARG A 63 -14.55 -1.86 1.87
CA ARG A 63 -13.29 -1.88 1.11
C ARG A 63 -13.02 -3.23 0.47
N TRP A 64 -13.01 -4.27 1.27
CA TRP A 64 -12.74 -5.64 0.85
C TRP A 64 -13.85 -6.59 1.31
N SER A 65 -14.21 -7.57 0.47
CA SER A 65 -15.04 -8.70 0.88
C SER A 65 -14.26 -9.64 1.80
N ASP A 66 -14.95 -10.52 2.50
CA ASP A 66 -14.32 -11.54 3.35
C ASP A 66 -13.44 -12.48 2.52
N ALA A 67 -13.83 -12.77 1.26
CA ALA A 67 -13.04 -13.59 0.36
C ALA A 67 -11.70 -12.92 0.01
N GLU A 68 -11.71 -11.62 -0.26
CA GLU A 68 -10.50 -10.85 -0.54
C GLU A 68 -9.59 -10.72 0.68
N ILE A 69 -10.14 -10.54 1.89
CA ILE A 69 -9.37 -10.50 3.14
C ILE A 69 -8.73 -11.88 3.40
N ASN A 70 -9.50 -12.96 3.27
CA ASN A 70 -8.96 -14.31 3.47
C ASN A 70 -7.89 -14.68 2.42
N GLU A 71 -7.98 -14.15 1.21
CA GLU A 71 -6.95 -14.33 0.17
C GLU A 71 -5.64 -13.61 0.50
N GLU A 72 -5.70 -12.40 1.08
CA GLU A 72 -4.55 -11.69 1.63
C GLU A 72 -3.93 -12.48 2.79
N HIS A 73 -4.75 -12.97 3.73
CA HIS A 73 -4.28 -13.82 4.84
C HIS A 73 -3.59 -15.07 4.34
N ALA A 74 -4.16 -15.74 3.34
CA ALA A 74 -3.55 -16.92 2.73
C ALA A 74 -2.19 -16.60 2.09
N PHE A 75 -2.03 -15.42 1.48
CA PHE A 75 -0.74 -14.98 0.97
C PHE A 75 0.27 -14.72 2.10
N SER A 76 -0.16 -14.06 3.17
CA SER A 76 0.69 -13.85 4.36
C SER A 76 1.13 -15.17 5.00
N PHE A 77 0.26 -16.20 5.03
CA PHE A 77 0.63 -17.53 5.50
C PHE A 77 1.61 -18.22 4.54
N ASP A 78 1.37 -18.16 3.21
CA ASP A 78 2.31 -18.70 2.23
C ASP A 78 3.73 -18.12 2.40
N LEU A 79 3.82 -16.80 2.73
CA LEU A 79 5.09 -16.12 2.98
C LEU A 79 5.72 -16.60 4.30
N PHE A 80 4.93 -16.69 5.36
CA PHE A 80 5.40 -17.12 6.68
C PHE A 80 5.89 -18.57 6.69
N ASP A 81 5.22 -19.47 5.97
CA ASP A 81 5.59 -20.87 5.85
C ASP A 81 6.93 -21.07 5.09
N GLU A 82 7.33 -20.07 4.29
CA GLU A 82 8.64 -20.02 3.62
C GLU A 82 9.69 -19.23 4.45
N GLU A 83 9.43 -19.08 5.76
CA GLU A 83 10.31 -18.42 6.72
C GLU A 83 10.62 -16.94 6.41
N LEU A 84 9.75 -16.26 5.63
CA LEU A 84 9.88 -14.83 5.43
C LEU A 84 9.46 -14.05 6.68
N SER A 85 10.16 -12.95 6.90
CA SER A 85 9.87 -12.02 8.01
C SER A 85 8.60 -11.20 7.73
N VAL A 86 7.46 -11.84 7.84
CA VAL A 86 6.11 -11.23 7.75
C VAL A 86 5.34 -11.50 9.05
N VAL A 87 4.30 -10.74 9.29
CA VAL A 87 3.44 -10.91 10.46
C VAL A 87 2.06 -11.37 10.00
N PRO A 88 1.83 -12.70 9.86
CA PRO A 88 0.53 -13.20 9.46
C PRO A 88 -0.50 -13.05 10.59
N PRO A 89 -1.80 -13.04 10.28
CA PRO A 89 -2.85 -13.00 11.28
C PRO A 89 -2.83 -14.25 12.17
N ILE A 90 -3.27 -14.08 13.40
CA ILE A 90 -3.46 -15.20 14.35
C ILE A 90 -4.65 -16.04 13.89
N GLN A 91 -4.48 -17.36 13.92
CA GLN A 91 -5.59 -18.29 13.67
C GLN A 91 -6.19 -18.80 14.97
N ALA A 92 -7.53 -18.79 15.05
CA ALA A 92 -8.29 -19.45 16.10
C ALA A 92 -9.41 -20.29 15.45
N ALA A 93 -9.53 -21.56 15.86
CA ALA A 93 -10.46 -22.51 15.27
C ALA A 93 -10.39 -22.62 13.72
N GLY A 94 -9.19 -22.41 13.15
CA GLY A 94 -8.97 -22.48 11.70
C GLY A 94 -9.39 -21.21 10.93
N GLN A 95 -9.77 -20.16 11.61
CA GLN A 95 -10.12 -18.85 11.03
C GLN A 95 -9.10 -17.79 11.42
N SER A 96 -8.90 -16.80 10.56
CA SER A 96 -8.02 -15.64 10.77
C SER A 96 -8.75 -14.31 10.57
N LEU A 97 -9.94 -14.35 9.96
CA LEU A 97 -10.91 -13.27 9.92
C LEU A 97 -12.05 -13.59 10.87
N PHE A 98 -12.34 -12.69 11.78
CA PHE A 98 -13.36 -12.85 12.82
C PHE A 98 -14.49 -11.84 12.65
N HIS A 99 -15.66 -12.21 13.16
CA HIS A 99 -16.87 -11.38 13.14
C HIS A 99 -17.43 -11.25 14.55
N TYR A 100 -17.76 -10.02 14.96
CA TYR A 100 -18.40 -9.73 16.22
C TYR A 100 -19.36 -8.55 16.03
N GLU A 101 -20.66 -8.74 16.25
CA GLU A 101 -21.71 -7.70 16.16
C GLU A 101 -21.63 -6.82 14.91
N GLY A 102 -21.36 -7.41 13.75
CA GLY A 102 -21.21 -6.70 12.48
C GLY A 102 -19.80 -6.15 12.20
N LEU A 103 -18.92 -6.16 13.18
CA LEU A 103 -17.51 -5.82 13.01
C LEU A 103 -16.75 -6.98 12.37
N ARG A 104 -15.82 -6.67 11.48
CA ARG A 104 -14.86 -7.62 10.91
C ARG A 104 -13.47 -7.26 11.39
N PHE A 105 -12.74 -8.23 11.93
CA PHE A 105 -11.40 -7.96 12.46
C PHE A 105 -10.48 -9.17 12.35
N SER A 106 -9.20 -8.90 12.45
CA SER A 106 -8.14 -9.90 12.55
C SER A 106 -7.16 -9.51 13.64
N LEU A 107 -6.52 -10.52 14.20
CA LEU A 107 -5.56 -10.37 15.28
C LEU A 107 -4.16 -10.72 14.79
N PHE A 108 -3.16 -9.98 15.23
CA PHE A 108 -1.76 -10.18 14.85
C PHE A 108 -0.86 -10.19 16.09
N LYS A 109 0.25 -10.93 16.02
CA LYS A 109 1.30 -10.80 17.03
C LYS A 109 1.89 -9.39 16.95
N ARG A 110 2.12 -8.77 18.09
CA ARG A 110 2.81 -7.48 18.12
C ARG A 110 4.27 -7.64 17.68
N GLN A 111 4.62 -7.04 16.56
CA GLN A 111 5.99 -6.93 16.07
C GLN A 111 6.52 -5.54 16.38
N GLY A 112 7.62 -5.47 17.14
CA GLY A 112 8.33 -4.22 17.37
C GLY A 112 9.32 -3.94 16.23
N GLY A 113 9.61 -2.66 16.01
CA GLY A 113 10.57 -2.19 15.02
C GLY A 113 10.44 -0.70 14.80
N ARG A 114 11.34 -0.15 13.99
CA ARG A 114 11.31 1.24 13.50
C ARG A 114 11.33 1.22 11.96
N ALA A 115 11.03 2.34 11.33
CA ALA A 115 11.22 2.45 9.89
C ALA A 115 12.68 2.16 9.51
N PRO A 116 12.95 1.46 8.39
CA PRO A 116 14.30 1.22 7.90
C PRO A 116 15.06 2.53 7.67
N PRO A 117 16.38 2.59 7.91
CA PRO A 117 17.18 3.75 7.57
C PRO A 117 17.32 3.88 6.05
N VAL A 118 16.70 4.89 5.46
CA VAL A 118 16.68 5.11 3.99
C VAL A 118 18.06 5.44 3.41
N ASP A 119 18.95 6.01 4.22
CA ASP A 119 20.31 6.38 3.81
C ASP A 119 21.31 5.22 3.89
N ASP A 120 20.89 4.06 4.42
CA ASP A 120 21.75 2.89 4.55
C ASP A 120 21.54 1.95 3.35
N LEU A 121 22.47 2.00 2.41
CA LEU A 121 22.44 1.15 1.21
C LEU A 121 22.50 -0.35 1.54
N SER A 122 23.08 -0.76 2.68
CA SER A 122 23.10 -2.16 3.09
C SER A 122 21.71 -2.64 3.54
N CYS A 123 20.94 -1.73 4.14
CA CYS A 123 19.53 -1.94 4.46
C CYS A 123 18.71 -2.17 3.18
N LEU A 124 18.90 -1.31 2.17
CA LEU A 124 18.21 -1.41 0.89
C LEU A 124 18.55 -2.70 0.13
N GLU A 125 19.80 -3.15 0.18
CA GLU A 125 20.20 -4.44 -0.38
C GLU A 125 19.49 -5.61 0.32
N THR A 126 19.39 -5.55 1.66
CA THR A 126 18.64 -6.53 2.44
C THR A 126 17.16 -6.52 2.08
N LEU A 127 16.53 -5.34 1.95
CA LEU A 127 15.15 -5.20 1.51
C LEU A 127 14.94 -5.79 0.11
N GLY A 128 15.82 -5.49 -0.84
CA GLY A 128 15.76 -6.05 -2.18
C GLY A 128 15.73 -7.58 -2.17
N ARG A 129 16.57 -8.22 -1.36
CA ARG A 129 16.60 -9.68 -1.21
C ARG A 129 15.28 -10.24 -0.67
N HIS A 130 14.71 -9.61 0.36
CA HIS A 130 13.45 -10.06 0.94
C HIS A 130 12.25 -9.85 -0.01
N ILE A 131 12.21 -8.75 -0.76
CA ILE A 131 11.19 -8.54 -1.78
C ILE A 131 11.30 -9.59 -2.90
N ALA A 132 12.51 -9.98 -3.31
CA ALA A 132 12.69 -11.09 -4.23
C ALA A 132 12.11 -12.41 -3.69
N MET A 133 12.25 -12.68 -2.39
CA MET A 133 11.62 -13.84 -1.75
C MET A 133 10.09 -13.72 -1.77
N ILE A 134 9.53 -12.56 -1.40
CA ILE A 134 8.07 -12.31 -1.48
C ILE A 134 7.57 -12.58 -2.90
N HIS A 135 8.24 -12.08 -3.91
CA HIS A 135 7.87 -12.28 -5.31
C HIS A 135 8.02 -13.74 -5.77
N ASN A 136 9.03 -14.46 -5.29
CA ASN A 136 9.20 -15.88 -5.57
C ASN A 136 8.06 -16.74 -5.00
N VAL A 137 7.57 -16.41 -3.81
CA VAL A 137 6.35 -17.02 -3.25
C VAL A 137 5.11 -16.53 -4.01
N GLY A 138 5.06 -15.23 -4.31
CA GLY A 138 3.95 -14.60 -5.00
C GLY A 138 3.63 -15.22 -6.36
N GLN A 139 4.65 -15.66 -7.12
CA GLN A 139 4.46 -16.26 -8.45
C GLN A 139 3.91 -17.69 -8.43
N ARG A 140 3.92 -18.37 -7.27
CA ARG A 140 3.52 -19.79 -7.19
C ARG A 140 2.01 -19.99 -7.28
N LYS A 141 1.23 -18.96 -6.93
CA LYS A 141 -0.24 -18.95 -6.98
C LYS A 141 -0.73 -17.63 -7.54
N THR A 142 -1.99 -17.56 -7.91
CA THR A 142 -2.65 -16.31 -8.33
C THR A 142 -3.79 -15.99 -7.37
N PHE A 143 -4.10 -14.71 -7.22
CA PHE A 143 -5.32 -14.28 -6.56
C PHE A 143 -6.54 -14.58 -7.45
N ALA A 144 -7.63 -15.02 -6.84
CA ALA A 144 -8.91 -15.26 -7.50
C ALA A 144 -9.89 -14.10 -7.29
N CYS A 145 -9.88 -13.51 -6.09
CA CYS A 145 -10.77 -12.43 -5.68
C CYS A 145 -10.06 -11.07 -5.65
N ARG A 146 -8.81 -11.02 -5.18
CA ARG A 146 -8.03 -9.78 -5.11
C ARG A 146 -7.79 -9.17 -6.49
N PRO A 147 -7.89 -7.84 -6.62
CA PRO A 147 -7.79 -7.16 -7.91
C PRO A 147 -6.39 -7.27 -8.52
N THR A 148 -6.34 -7.05 -9.83
CA THR A 148 -5.11 -6.79 -10.55
C THR A 148 -4.91 -5.27 -10.64
N PHE A 149 -3.67 -4.80 -10.58
CA PHE A 149 -3.34 -3.40 -10.78
C PHE A 149 -3.83 -2.93 -12.17
N SER A 150 -4.48 -1.77 -12.25
CA SER A 150 -5.05 -1.29 -13.51
C SER A 150 -5.11 0.25 -13.59
N VAL A 151 -5.06 0.78 -14.79
CA VAL A 151 -5.30 2.20 -15.06
C VAL A 151 -6.78 2.56 -14.78
N THR A 152 -7.69 1.63 -15.04
CA THR A 152 -9.11 1.84 -14.73
C THR A 152 -9.32 2.24 -13.27
N THR A 153 -8.83 1.44 -12.32
CA THR A 153 -9.11 1.65 -10.88
C THR A 153 -8.25 2.75 -10.25
N HIS A 154 -6.96 2.84 -10.64
CA HIS A 154 -6.02 3.79 -10.05
C HIS A 154 -5.98 5.14 -10.78
N GLY A 155 -6.47 5.18 -12.03
CA GLY A 155 -6.56 6.38 -12.86
C GLY A 155 -8.00 6.86 -13.03
N HIS A 156 -8.78 6.23 -13.91
CA HIS A 156 -10.11 6.72 -14.29
C HIS A 156 -11.08 6.83 -13.12
N ASP A 157 -11.22 5.78 -12.29
CA ASP A 157 -12.12 5.80 -11.14
C ASP A 157 -11.62 6.75 -10.04
N ALA A 158 -10.30 6.94 -9.96
CA ALA A 158 -9.70 7.88 -9.03
C ALA A 158 -9.94 9.33 -9.45
N VAL A 159 -9.71 9.69 -10.72
CA VAL A 159 -10.01 11.04 -11.23
C VAL A 159 -11.49 11.37 -11.06
N ARG A 160 -12.38 10.44 -11.40
CA ARG A 160 -13.82 10.63 -11.21
C ARG A 160 -14.17 10.92 -9.75
N ALA A 161 -13.61 10.17 -8.80
CA ALA A 161 -13.87 10.37 -7.38
C ALA A 161 -13.38 11.72 -6.86
N VAL A 162 -12.30 12.30 -7.40
CA VAL A 162 -11.86 13.65 -7.08
C VAL A 162 -12.81 14.70 -7.65
N LEU A 163 -13.20 14.56 -8.90
CA LEU A 163 -14.09 15.52 -9.59
C LEU A 163 -15.52 15.53 -9.02
N GLU A 164 -16.04 14.38 -8.61
CA GLU A 164 -17.34 14.23 -7.96
C GLU A 164 -17.32 14.57 -6.46
N GLY A 165 -16.13 14.62 -5.88
CA GLY A 165 -15.91 14.92 -4.48
C GLY A 165 -16.04 16.42 -4.15
N THR A 166 -15.95 16.74 -2.84
CA THR A 166 -16.05 18.12 -2.35
C THR A 166 -14.69 18.73 -1.98
N LEU A 167 -13.61 17.98 -2.18
CA LEU A 167 -12.27 18.38 -1.71
C LEU A 167 -11.55 19.27 -2.71
N LEU A 168 -11.78 19.09 -4.00
CA LEU A 168 -11.17 19.88 -5.07
C LEU A 168 -11.81 21.29 -5.13
N PRO A 169 -11.04 22.39 -4.95
CA PRO A 169 -11.57 23.74 -5.08
C PRO A 169 -12.09 24.03 -6.50
N ALA A 170 -13.17 24.77 -6.60
CA ALA A 170 -13.74 25.14 -7.92
C ALA A 170 -12.73 25.90 -8.80
N SER A 171 -11.82 26.70 -8.20
CA SER A 171 -10.74 27.39 -8.90
C SER A 171 -9.70 26.46 -9.55
N ALA A 172 -9.56 25.24 -9.06
CA ALA A 172 -8.59 24.23 -9.54
C ALA A 172 -9.22 23.20 -10.48
N GLN A 173 -10.54 23.10 -10.54
CA GLN A 173 -11.27 22.02 -11.21
C GLN A 173 -10.92 21.91 -12.71
N GLU A 174 -10.97 23.00 -13.46
CA GLU A 174 -10.66 23.01 -14.90
C GLU A 174 -9.22 22.57 -15.18
N ALA A 175 -8.27 23.06 -14.38
CA ALA A 175 -6.86 22.73 -14.53
C ALA A 175 -6.57 21.27 -14.19
N TYR A 176 -7.21 20.72 -13.14
CA TYR A 176 -7.11 19.33 -12.75
C TYR A 176 -7.70 18.40 -13.82
N GLU A 177 -8.91 18.68 -14.30
CA GLU A 177 -9.57 17.92 -15.36
C GLU A 177 -8.76 17.91 -16.66
N ALA A 178 -8.20 19.05 -17.05
CA ALA A 178 -7.40 19.17 -18.27
C ALA A 178 -6.12 18.34 -18.19
N VAL A 179 -5.38 18.37 -17.08
CA VAL A 179 -4.13 17.60 -16.95
C VAL A 179 -4.40 16.10 -16.79
N THR A 180 -5.40 15.72 -16.00
CA THR A 180 -5.74 14.31 -15.80
C THR A 180 -6.29 13.65 -17.04
N THR A 181 -7.06 14.37 -17.89
CA THR A 181 -7.50 13.86 -19.20
C THR A 181 -6.33 13.49 -20.09
N GLN A 182 -5.31 14.35 -20.16
CA GLN A 182 -4.12 14.08 -20.96
C GLN A 182 -3.27 12.93 -20.38
N LEU A 183 -3.13 12.88 -19.06
CA LEU A 183 -2.44 11.78 -18.38
C LEU A 183 -3.12 10.44 -18.62
N LEU A 184 -4.45 10.38 -18.46
CA LEU A 184 -5.20 9.14 -18.66
C LEU A 184 -5.08 8.63 -20.10
N ALA A 185 -5.12 9.52 -21.10
CA ALA A 185 -4.93 9.15 -22.50
C ALA A 185 -3.55 8.52 -22.76
N GLN A 186 -2.51 8.94 -22.03
CA GLN A 186 -1.19 8.32 -22.11
C GLN A 186 -1.11 7.04 -21.29
N LEU A 187 -1.72 7.01 -20.10
CA LEU A 187 -1.69 5.84 -19.21
C LEU A 187 -2.45 4.65 -19.79
N ASP A 188 -3.49 4.87 -20.59
CA ASP A 188 -4.32 3.82 -21.17
C ASP A 188 -3.53 2.80 -22.01
N GLN A 189 -2.40 3.20 -22.59
CA GLN A 189 -1.51 2.27 -23.31
C GLN A 189 -0.91 1.18 -22.40
N TYR A 190 -0.83 1.41 -21.09
CA TYR A 190 -0.30 0.46 -20.13
C TYR A 190 -1.35 -0.48 -19.53
N GLU A 191 -2.65 -0.23 -19.76
CA GLU A 191 -3.74 -0.99 -19.16
C GLU A 191 -3.64 -2.49 -19.47
N GLY A 192 -3.34 -2.86 -20.72
CA GLY A 192 -3.18 -4.25 -21.13
C GLY A 192 -1.98 -4.93 -20.42
N ILE A 193 -0.87 -4.20 -20.30
CA ILE A 193 0.36 -4.69 -19.65
C ILE A 193 0.09 -4.92 -18.16
N LEU A 194 -0.54 -3.96 -17.48
CA LEU A 194 -0.84 -4.06 -16.06
C LEU A 194 -1.86 -5.16 -15.77
N LYS A 195 -2.93 -5.25 -16.54
CA LYS A 195 -3.95 -6.30 -16.40
C LYS A 195 -3.44 -7.72 -16.70
N ALA A 196 -2.37 -7.85 -17.46
CA ALA A 196 -1.76 -9.15 -17.75
C ALA A 196 -0.94 -9.70 -16.59
N GLN A 197 -0.55 -8.88 -15.61
CA GLN A 197 0.27 -9.30 -14.47
C GLN A 197 -0.49 -10.27 -13.57
N ARG A 198 0.22 -11.31 -13.12
CA ARG A 198 -0.34 -12.36 -12.23
C ARG A 198 0.49 -12.58 -10.97
N LEU A 199 1.60 -11.86 -10.83
CA LEU A 199 2.43 -11.92 -9.63
C LEU A 199 1.64 -11.33 -8.46
N ARG A 200 1.54 -12.08 -7.36
CA ARG A 200 1.03 -11.55 -6.10
C ARG A 200 2.14 -10.68 -5.48
N ILE A 201 1.86 -9.41 -5.32
CA ILE A 201 2.77 -8.41 -4.75
C ILE A 201 2.20 -7.86 -3.45
N HIS A 202 3.06 -7.19 -2.66
CA HIS A 202 2.62 -6.43 -1.48
C HIS A 202 1.66 -5.30 -1.88
N GLY A 203 1.98 -4.62 -2.98
CA GLY A 203 1.13 -3.58 -3.60
C GLY A 203 1.31 -2.17 -3.02
N ASP A 204 1.72 -2.05 -1.76
CA ASP A 204 2.05 -0.77 -1.10
C ASP A 204 3.35 -0.90 -0.27
N CYS A 205 4.41 -1.45 -0.88
CA CYS A 205 5.68 -1.76 -0.25
C CYS A 205 6.57 -0.52 -0.06
N HIS A 206 6.16 0.41 0.79
CA HIS A 206 6.96 1.57 1.16
C HIS A 206 7.63 1.39 2.54
N MET A 207 8.60 2.24 2.88
CA MET A 207 9.37 2.14 4.11
C MET A 207 8.51 2.15 5.39
N GLY A 208 7.32 2.76 5.37
CA GLY A 208 6.38 2.78 6.50
C GLY A 208 5.74 1.42 6.78
N ASN A 209 5.72 0.50 5.80
CA ASN A 209 5.19 -0.86 5.91
C ASN A 209 6.28 -1.89 6.17
N VAL A 210 7.49 -1.44 6.54
CA VAL A 210 8.60 -2.29 6.96
C VAL A 210 9.03 -1.90 8.37
N LEU A 211 9.02 -2.86 9.28
CA LEU A 211 9.54 -2.70 10.65
C LEU A 211 10.95 -3.28 10.69
N TRP A 212 11.94 -2.41 10.88
CA TRP A 212 13.35 -2.78 10.96
C TRP A 212 13.75 -3.05 12.40
N ARG A 213 14.24 -4.25 12.68
CA ARG A 213 14.71 -4.65 14.01
C ARG A 213 15.81 -5.69 13.91
N ASP A 214 16.86 -5.55 14.72
CA ASP A 214 17.98 -6.51 14.82
C ASP A 214 18.58 -6.84 13.42
N ASP A 215 18.76 -5.79 12.59
CA ASP A 215 19.25 -5.85 11.21
C ASP A 215 18.38 -6.70 10.25
N HIS A 216 17.11 -6.89 10.61
CA HIS A 216 16.15 -7.65 9.83
C HIS A 216 14.88 -6.83 9.55
N PRO A 217 14.34 -6.88 8.30
CA PRO A 217 13.04 -6.33 7.97
C PRO A 217 11.91 -7.27 8.38
N HIS A 218 10.79 -6.71 8.84
CA HIS A 218 9.51 -7.40 8.99
C HIS A 218 8.48 -6.65 8.16
N PHE A 219 7.96 -7.27 7.11
CA PHE A 219 6.95 -6.68 6.25
C PHE A 219 5.59 -6.84 6.91
N VAL A 220 4.84 -5.74 6.94
CA VAL A 220 3.51 -5.65 7.56
C VAL A 220 2.53 -4.98 6.61
N ASP A 221 1.24 -5.09 6.89
CA ASP A 221 0.15 -4.44 6.18
C ASP A 221 0.04 -4.82 4.69
N PHE A 222 -0.23 -6.10 4.45
CA PHE A 222 -0.55 -6.65 3.13
C PHE A 222 -1.96 -6.29 2.63
N ASP A 223 -2.62 -5.31 3.25
CA ASP A 223 -3.98 -4.90 2.95
C ASP A 223 -4.20 -4.49 1.49
N ASP A 224 -3.16 -4.00 0.84
CA ASP A 224 -3.14 -3.64 -0.58
C ASP A 224 -2.57 -4.72 -1.50
N ALA A 225 -2.31 -5.94 -0.97
CA ALA A 225 -1.81 -7.04 -1.78
C ALA A 225 -2.75 -7.33 -2.97
N ARG A 226 -2.15 -7.47 -4.14
CA ARG A 226 -2.86 -7.63 -5.42
C ARG A 226 -2.00 -8.32 -6.46
N SER A 227 -2.57 -8.62 -7.63
CA SER A 227 -1.75 -8.98 -8.79
C SER A 227 -1.18 -7.73 -9.44
N GLY A 228 0.13 -7.71 -9.70
CA GLY A 228 0.80 -6.54 -10.29
C GLY A 228 2.21 -6.85 -10.79
N PRO A 229 2.90 -5.85 -11.39
CA PRO A 229 4.28 -5.98 -11.80
C PRO A 229 5.22 -5.94 -10.59
N ALA A 230 6.33 -6.68 -10.64
CA ALA A 230 7.31 -6.73 -9.56
C ALA A 230 7.89 -5.35 -9.23
N ILE A 231 8.07 -4.51 -10.25
CA ILE A 231 8.58 -3.16 -10.09
C ILE A 231 7.75 -2.31 -9.12
N GLN A 232 6.44 -2.61 -8.94
CA GLN A 232 5.57 -1.84 -8.02
C GLN A 232 6.11 -1.86 -6.58
N ASP A 233 6.59 -2.99 -6.10
CA ASP A 233 7.11 -3.10 -4.73
C ASP A 233 8.55 -2.57 -4.61
N LEU A 234 9.28 -2.41 -5.72
CA LEU A 234 10.67 -1.98 -5.73
C LEU A 234 10.82 -0.46 -5.82
N TRP A 235 10.11 0.20 -6.74
CA TRP A 235 10.28 1.64 -6.93
C TRP A 235 9.79 2.46 -5.73
N MET A 236 8.85 1.95 -4.94
CA MET A 236 8.31 2.61 -3.75
C MET A 236 9.32 2.74 -2.60
N LEU A 237 10.45 2.07 -2.69
CA LEU A 237 11.57 2.22 -1.75
C LEU A 237 12.49 3.39 -2.12
N LEU A 238 12.40 3.91 -3.34
CA LEU A 238 13.23 5.01 -3.81
C LEU A 238 12.74 6.34 -3.25
N SER A 239 13.68 7.20 -2.84
CA SER A 239 13.36 8.50 -2.26
C SER A 239 14.48 9.51 -2.50
N GLY A 240 14.14 10.81 -2.41
CA GLY A 240 15.10 11.89 -2.60
C GLY A 240 15.39 12.20 -4.08
N PRO A 241 16.46 12.99 -4.36
CA PRO A 241 16.86 13.36 -5.71
C PRO A 241 17.25 12.15 -6.56
N ASP A 242 17.17 12.26 -7.89
CA ASP A 242 17.47 11.17 -8.84
C ASP A 242 18.83 10.53 -8.62
N ILE A 243 19.86 11.34 -8.31
CA ILE A 243 21.21 10.82 -8.07
C ILE A 243 21.24 9.85 -6.89
N ASP A 244 20.48 10.10 -5.84
CA ASP A 244 20.38 9.23 -4.68
C ASP A 244 19.54 8.00 -5.04
N GLN A 245 18.47 8.17 -5.83
CA GLN A 245 17.62 7.07 -6.28
C GLN A 245 18.40 6.05 -7.14
N VAL A 246 19.36 6.48 -7.93
CA VAL A 246 20.23 5.56 -8.70
C VAL A 246 21.07 4.69 -7.75
N ALA A 247 21.71 5.29 -6.76
CA ALA A 247 22.49 4.52 -5.77
C ALA A 247 21.62 3.57 -4.94
N GLN A 248 20.42 4.02 -4.55
CA GLN A 248 19.41 3.21 -3.85
C GLN A 248 18.98 2.02 -4.72
N TRP A 249 18.69 2.27 -5.99
CA TRP A 249 18.30 1.24 -6.95
C TRP A 249 19.40 0.18 -7.13
N GLU A 250 20.66 0.60 -7.28
CA GLU A 250 21.80 -0.33 -7.35
C GLU A 250 21.85 -1.24 -6.14
N ALA A 251 21.64 -0.69 -4.94
CA ALA A 251 21.63 -1.46 -3.70
C ALA A 251 20.46 -2.46 -3.65
N ILE A 252 19.25 -2.01 -3.96
CA ILE A 252 18.05 -2.85 -4.03
C ILE A 252 18.27 -3.99 -5.02
N MET A 253 18.78 -3.69 -6.21
CA MET A 253 18.97 -4.69 -7.27
C MET A 253 20.10 -5.68 -6.95
N ARG A 254 21.17 -5.27 -6.26
CA ARG A 254 22.18 -6.22 -5.75
C ARG A 254 21.55 -7.29 -4.85
N GLY A 255 20.63 -6.88 -3.97
CA GLY A 255 19.91 -7.83 -3.12
C GLY A 255 18.89 -8.66 -3.88
N TYR A 256 18.06 -8.02 -4.70
CA TYR A 256 16.96 -8.65 -5.42
C TYR A 256 17.46 -9.73 -6.39
N GLN A 257 18.48 -9.42 -7.17
CA GLN A 257 19.05 -10.32 -8.19
C GLN A 257 19.80 -11.53 -7.62
N VAL A 258 20.05 -11.58 -6.32
CA VAL A 258 20.56 -12.81 -5.70
C VAL A 258 19.58 -13.98 -5.86
N LEU A 259 18.27 -13.68 -5.86
CA LEU A 259 17.22 -14.70 -5.79
C LEU A 259 16.24 -14.66 -6.97
N ARG A 260 16.10 -13.52 -7.64
CA ARG A 260 15.13 -13.33 -8.72
C ARG A 260 15.64 -12.28 -9.73
N ASP A 261 15.47 -12.57 -11.01
CA ASP A 261 15.72 -11.57 -12.06
C ASP A 261 14.46 -10.68 -12.22
N LEU A 262 14.69 -9.38 -12.39
CA LEU A 262 13.66 -8.43 -12.81
C LEU A 262 13.62 -8.35 -14.32
N ASP A 263 12.42 -8.39 -14.90
CA ASP A 263 12.26 -8.07 -16.33
C ASP A 263 12.64 -6.59 -16.57
N PRO A 264 13.68 -6.29 -17.35
CA PRO A 264 14.10 -4.90 -17.58
C PRO A 264 13.01 -4.02 -18.22
N SER A 265 12.03 -4.62 -18.88
CA SER A 265 10.90 -3.88 -19.46
C SER A 265 10.00 -3.27 -18.38
N GLU A 266 9.95 -3.85 -17.18
CA GLU A 266 9.16 -3.33 -16.07
C GLU A 266 9.69 -1.98 -15.54
N ILE A 267 10.96 -1.64 -15.75
CA ILE A 267 11.52 -0.33 -15.37
C ILE A 267 10.77 0.81 -16.08
N GLY A 268 10.30 0.58 -17.29
CA GLY A 268 9.45 1.52 -18.02
C GLY A 268 8.06 1.76 -17.40
N LEU A 269 7.67 0.97 -16.41
CA LEU A 269 6.40 1.14 -15.70
C LEU A 269 6.53 2.08 -14.48
N ILE A 270 7.72 2.51 -14.08
CA ILE A 270 7.92 3.34 -12.88
C ILE A 270 7.10 4.63 -12.97
N GLU A 271 7.26 5.40 -14.04
CA GLU A 271 6.53 6.68 -14.17
C GLU A 271 5.01 6.49 -14.35
N PRO A 272 4.52 5.54 -15.16
CA PRO A 272 3.10 5.19 -15.14
C PRO A 272 2.55 4.84 -13.75
N LEU A 273 3.26 4.01 -12.98
CA LEU A 273 2.84 3.60 -11.64
C LEU A 273 2.90 4.76 -10.64
N ARG A 274 3.94 5.61 -10.73
CA ARG A 274 4.07 6.83 -9.91
C ARG A 274 2.92 7.79 -10.19
N THR A 275 2.61 8.04 -11.44
CA THR A 275 1.49 8.89 -11.85
C THR A 275 0.16 8.36 -11.34
N LEU A 276 -0.08 7.06 -11.49
CA LEU A 276 -1.29 6.40 -10.97
C LEU A 276 -1.38 6.50 -9.44
N ARG A 277 -0.26 6.39 -8.72
CA ARG A 277 -0.22 6.57 -7.27
C ARG A 277 -0.59 8.00 -6.85
N LEU A 278 -0.06 9.01 -7.52
CA LEU A 278 -0.38 10.43 -7.24
C LEU A 278 -1.88 10.69 -7.40
N ILE A 279 -2.46 10.26 -8.53
CA ILE A 279 -3.89 10.39 -8.81
C ILE A 279 -4.72 9.62 -7.76
N HIS A 280 -4.35 8.38 -7.49
CA HIS A 280 -5.07 7.51 -6.57
C HIS A 280 -5.01 8.03 -5.12
N HIS A 281 -3.90 8.59 -4.66
CA HIS A 281 -3.77 9.15 -3.32
C HIS A 281 -4.73 10.32 -3.09
N ALA A 282 -4.83 11.25 -4.04
CA ALA A 282 -5.79 12.36 -3.95
C ALA A 282 -7.24 11.85 -3.89
N ALA A 283 -7.57 10.83 -4.69
CA ALA A 283 -8.88 10.20 -4.69
C ALA A 283 -9.16 9.43 -3.38
N TRP A 284 -8.16 8.76 -2.83
CA TRP A 284 -8.27 8.04 -1.57
C TRP A 284 -8.65 8.96 -0.42
N VAL A 285 -8.02 10.14 -0.32
CA VAL A 285 -8.41 11.16 0.67
C VAL A 285 -9.78 11.76 0.34
N SER A 286 -10.07 12.06 -0.93
CA SER A 286 -11.34 12.65 -1.37
C SER A 286 -12.54 11.79 -0.99
N ARG A 287 -12.46 10.47 -1.22
CA ARG A 287 -13.54 9.53 -0.86
C ARG A 287 -13.84 9.48 0.64
N ARG A 288 -12.87 9.80 1.48
CA ARG A 288 -12.93 9.73 2.95
C ARG A 288 -12.97 11.09 3.63
N TRP A 289 -13.05 12.16 2.85
CA TRP A 289 -12.96 13.52 3.37
C TRP A 289 -14.03 13.87 4.41
N ARG A 290 -15.18 13.21 4.37
CA ARG A 290 -16.25 13.40 5.37
C ARG A 290 -15.88 12.86 6.77
N GLU A 291 -14.87 12.02 6.89
CA GLU A 291 -14.43 11.47 8.17
C GLU A 291 -13.55 12.46 8.93
N PRO A 292 -13.89 12.82 10.19
CA PRO A 292 -13.12 13.79 10.98
C PRO A 292 -11.64 13.41 11.17
N ALA A 293 -11.32 12.11 11.18
CA ALA A 293 -9.94 11.62 11.27
C ALA A 293 -9.13 12.01 10.01
N PHE A 294 -9.73 11.90 8.82
CA PHE A 294 -9.09 12.30 7.56
C PHE A 294 -8.92 13.82 7.49
N GLN A 295 -9.93 14.60 7.86
CA GLN A 295 -9.83 16.05 7.89
C GLN A 295 -8.73 16.55 8.83
N ARG A 296 -8.54 15.91 9.98
CA ARG A 296 -7.44 16.24 10.90
C ARG A 296 -6.07 15.85 10.36
N ALA A 297 -5.94 14.64 9.84
CA ALA A 297 -4.67 14.10 9.36
C ALA A 297 -4.19 14.75 8.07
N PHE A 298 -5.12 15.06 7.16
CA PHE A 298 -4.85 15.56 5.82
C PHE A 298 -5.39 16.98 5.59
N ALA A 299 -5.49 17.79 6.63
CA ALA A 299 -6.03 19.15 6.58
C ALA A 299 -5.41 20.01 5.46
N PHE A 300 -4.12 19.80 5.15
CA PHE A 300 -3.39 20.51 4.11
C PHE A 300 -3.93 20.23 2.70
N ILE A 301 -4.52 19.05 2.45
CA ILE A 301 -5.11 18.68 1.14
C ILE A 301 -6.37 19.49 0.83
N GLY A 302 -7.07 20.01 1.83
CA GLY A 302 -8.19 20.93 1.66
C GLY A 302 -7.79 22.35 1.18
N SER A 303 -6.51 22.64 1.02
CA SER A 303 -6.03 23.99 0.67
C SER A 303 -5.84 24.19 -0.84
N GLU A 304 -6.09 25.39 -1.34
CA GLU A 304 -5.78 25.77 -2.73
C GLU A 304 -4.30 25.60 -3.06
N LYS A 305 -3.42 25.79 -2.08
CA LYS A 305 -1.99 25.61 -2.24
C LYS A 305 -1.67 24.17 -2.61
N PHE A 306 -2.19 23.19 -1.87
CA PHE A 306 -1.99 21.77 -2.18
C PHE A 306 -2.42 21.43 -3.61
N TRP A 307 -3.62 21.87 -4.01
CA TRP A 307 -4.13 21.54 -5.35
C TRP A 307 -3.32 22.20 -6.47
N SER A 308 -2.80 23.42 -6.23
CA SER A 308 -1.89 24.06 -7.19
C SER A 308 -0.57 23.28 -7.34
N GLU A 309 0.01 22.84 -6.24
CA GLU A 309 1.23 22.02 -6.23
C GLU A 309 0.99 20.65 -6.83
N HIS A 310 -0.11 19.99 -6.49
CA HIS A 310 -0.48 18.67 -7.05
C HIS A 310 -0.72 18.74 -8.57
N ILE A 311 -1.41 19.78 -9.06
CA ILE A 311 -1.59 19.97 -10.51
C ILE A 311 -0.25 20.23 -11.22
N LEU A 312 0.67 20.95 -10.58
CA LEU A 312 2.02 21.15 -11.12
C LEU A 312 2.77 19.82 -11.21
N GLU A 313 2.76 19.03 -10.15
CA GLU A 313 3.36 17.69 -10.12
C GLU A 313 2.75 16.77 -11.20
N LEU A 314 1.45 16.79 -11.39
CA LEU A 314 0.79 16.04 -12.46
C LEU A 314 1.21 16.52 -13.87
N ARG A 315 1.49 17.82 -14.06
CA ARG A 315 2.02 18.33 -15.33
C ARG A 315 3.46 17.91 -15.57
N GLU A 316 4.27 17.83 -14.53
CA GLU A 316 5.64 17.29 -14.59
C GLU A 316 5.58 15.81 -15.01
N GLN A 317 4.70 15.02 -14.39
CA GLN A 317 4.48 13.63 -14.79
C GLN A 317 3.98 13.49 -16.25
N LEU A 318 3.15 14.41 -16.72
CA LEU A 318 2.73 14.43 -18.13
C LEU A 318 3.91 14.68 -19.06
N GLY A 319 4.85 15.52 -18.66
CA GLY A 319 6.12 15.74 -19.37
C GLY A 319 6.96 14.46 -19.47
N GLU A 320 7.16 13.77 -18.34
CA GLU A 320 7.93 12.53 -18.25
C GLU A 320 7.32 11.42 -19.11
N LEU A 321 6.01 11.21 -19.02
CA LEU A 321 5.31 10.22 -19.85
C LEU A 321 5.38 10.56 -21.35
N SER A 322 5.29 11.85 -21.71
CA SER A 322 5.33 12.31 -23.10
C SER A 322 6.73 12.17 -23.74
N ALA A 323 7.78 12.25 -22.93
CA ALA A 323 9.15 12.02 -23.39
C ALA A 323 9.43 10.55 -23.77
N GLY A 324 8.55 9.62 -23.36
CA GLY A 324 8.64 8.19 -23.66
C GLY A 324 9.66 7.41 -22.83
N THR A 325 10.63 8.11 -22.22
CA THR A 325 11.56 7.56 -21.21
C THR A 325 11.91 8.70 -20.25
N SER A 326 11.75 8.47 -18.95
CA SER A 326 12.27 9.42 -17.97
C SER A 326 13.79 9.29 -17.88
N GLN A 327 14.48 10.39 -17.62
CA GLN A 327 15.92 10.38 -17.40
C GLN A 327 16.31 9.40 -16.29
N LEU A 328 15.50 9.33 -15.25
CA LEU A 328 15.67 8.37 -14.14
C LEU A 328 15.55 6.92 -14.65
N ALA A 329 14.50 6.58 -15.39
CA ALA A 329 14.31 5.23 -15.91
C ALA A 329 15.46 4.78 -16.80
N ASP A 330 16.04 5.68 -17.63
CA ASP A 330 17.20 5.37 -18.45
C ASP A 330 18.47 5.15 -17.59
N GLN A 331 18.65 5.95 -16.54
CA GLN A 331 19.73 5.73 -15.58
C GLN A 331 19.58 4.39 -14.84
N LEU A 332 18.37 4.06 -14.39
CA LEU A 332 18.10 2.79 -13.72
C LEU A 332 18.32 1.57 -14.65
N ARG A 333 17.97 1.68 -15.94
CA ARG A 333 18.28 0.66 -16.95
C ARG A 333 19.77 0.50 -17.22
N SER A 334 20.54 1.59 -17.12
CA SER A 334 21.98 1.58 -17.36
C SER A 334 22.78 0.91 -16.24
N VAL A 335 22.18 0.77 -15.05
CA VAL A 335 22.72 -0.02 -13.97
C VAL A 335 22.87 -1.46 -14.46
N ASN A 336 24.10 -1.80 -14.83
CA ASN A 336 24.43 -3.09 -15.44
C ASN A 336 23.93 -4.22 -14.56
N PHE A 337 22.89 -4.91 -15.00
CA PHE A 337 22.49 -6.19 -14.49
C PHE A 337 23.61 -7.18 -14.78
N ARG A 338 24.64 -7.21 -13.91
CA ARG A 338 25.80 -8.09 -14.11
C ARG A 338 25.29 -9.51 -14.20
N GLN A 339 25.54 -10.13 -15.35
CA GLN A 339 25.40 -11.56 -15.53
C GLN A 339 26.07 -12.24 -14.33
N ARG A 340 25.37 -13.18 -13.72
CA ARG A 340 25.93 -14.07 -12.71
C ARG A 340 27.18 -14.72 -13.30
N PRO A 341 28.29 -14.82 -12.52
CA PRO A 341 29.44 -15.61 -12.96
C PRO A 341 29.08 -17.08 -13.14
#